data_99e333d0fac8f93de5909ce26fc193ae
#
_entry.id   99e333d0fac8f93de5909ce26fc193ae
#
_cell.length_a   1.000
_cell.length_b   1.000
_cell.length_c   1.000
_cell.angle_alpha   90.00
_cell.angle_beta   90.00
_cell.angle_gamma   90.00
#
_symmetry.space_group_name_H-M   'P 1'
#
loop_
_entity.id
_entity.type
_entity.pdbx_description
1 polymer ?
#
loop_
_entity_poly.entity_id
_entity_poly.type
_entity_poly.pdbx_seq_one_letter_code
_entity_poly.pdbx_strand_id
1 'polypeptide(L)'
;LRIQVSASRYTPPAGDTNNTRGFASVKFQNDNGDEYMLERITIRESANGMYVSLPTVARNAKVNGSPVYDSNGNPKKEFTEVLHPVNNAARTELCNAIMERWRANDREYAEFNILGNTQFEMSKINVNLHSDQAKHLVGIGSVTFGDAFKLDSIMVKEGSKGEFLDLPSYRTKKYDPETKQIVIGADGQPEIDYRDLFHPNTREAYDKLTNAVLDSLHAKQQAQDNSYAAYEQQQNNYNQQSAAAAIPDYDPFSGFEDITPQYGRGR
;
A
#
# COMPACT_ATOMS: atom_id res chain seq x y z
N LEU A 1 -4.99 19.23 -15.37
CA LEU A 1 -4.82 17.79 -15.49
C LEU A 1 -5.69 17.26 -16.62
N ARG A 2 -5.08 16.64 -17.60
CA ARG A 2 -5.76 15.97 -18.72
C ARG A 2 -6.12 14.54 -18.33
N ILE A 3 -7.39 14.19 -18.49
CA ILE A 3 -7.90 12.83 -18.31
C ILE A 3 -8.74 12.42 -19.52
N GLN A 4 -8.80 11.10 -19.76
CA GLN A 4 -9.75 10.53 -20.71
C GLN A 4 -10.69 9.60 -19.99
N VAL A 5 -11.98 9.77 -20.18
CA VAL A 5 -13.04 9.01 -19.50
C VAL A 5 -13.84 8.20 -20.50
N SER A 6 -13.99 6.91 -20.23
CA SER A 6 -14.97 6.04 -20.88
C SER A 6 -16.02 5.62 -19.86
N ALA A 7 -17.29 5.64 -20.23
CA ALA A 7 -18.35 5.19 -19.35
C ALA A 7 -19.51 4.54 -20.13
N SER A 8 -20.15 3.55 -19.52
CA SER A 8 -21.29 2.85 -20.11
C SER A 8 -22.42 2.70 -19.10
N ARG A 9 -23.65 2.73 -19.60
CA ARG A 9 -24.83 2.40 -18.80
C ARG A 9 -24.93 0.90 -18.60
N TYR A 10 -25.43 0.53 -17.42
CA TYR A 10 -25.75 -0.85 -17.07
C TYR A 10 -27.17 -0.91 -16.51
N THR A 11 -27.95 -1.83 -17.04
CA THR A 11 -29.28 -2.14 -16.53
C THR A 11 -29.21 -3.48 -15.82
N PRO A 12 -29.43 -3.53 -14.49
CA PRO A 12 -29.47 -4.77 -13.77
C PRO A 12 -30.55 -5.71 -14.32
N PRO A 13 -30.35 -7.02 -14.31
CA PRO A 13 -31.39 -8.00 -14.62
C PRO A 13 -32.63 -7.81 -13.74
N ALA A 14 -33.78 -8.20 -14.26
CA ALA A 14 -35.02 -8.15 -13.49
C ALA A 14 -34.91 -9.00 -12.20
N GLY A 15 -35.25 -8.38 -11.06
CA GLY A 15 -35.12 -9.02 -9.74
C GLY A 15 -33.76 -8.84 -9.06
N ASP A 16 -32.76 -8.27 -9.73
CA ASP A 16 -31.50 -7.89 -9.10
C ASP A 16 -31.67 -6.61 -8.28
N THR A 17 -31.33 -6.69 -6.99
CA THR A 17 -31.39 -5.54 -6.06
C THR A 17 -30.13 -4.66 -6.11
N ASN A 18 -29.22 -4.96 -7.03
CA ASN A 18 -27.99 -4.21 -7.21
C ASN A 18 -28.31 -2.76 -7.66
N ASN A 19 -27.74 -1.79 -6.98
CA ASN A 19 -27.89 -0.37 -7.27
C ASN A 19 -26.91 0.17 -8.33
N THR A 20 -26.12 -0.68 -8.97
CA THR A 20 -25.19 -0.28 -10.05
C THR A 20 -25.98 0.08 -11.31
N ARG A 21 -25.66 1.24 -11.90
CA ARG A 21 -26.30 1.78 -13.12
C ARG A 21 -25.30 2.05 -14.23
N GLY A 22 -24.02 1.85 -13.99
CA GLY A 22 -22.98 2.02 -15.00
C GLY A 22 -21.60 1.66 -14.51
N PHE A 23 -20.69 1.60 -15.47
CA PHE A 23 -19.26 1.38 -15.25
C PHE A 23 -18.46 2.44 -15.97
N ALA A 24 -17.31 2.81 -15.41
CA ALA A 24 -16.39 3.74 -16.04
C ALA A 24 -14.94 3.33 -15.82
N SER A 25 -14.08 3.85 -16.68
CA SER A 25 -12.62 3.83 -16.54
C SER A 25 -12.04 5.20 -16.87
N VAL A 26 -10.94 5.55 -16.24
CA VAL A 26 -10.28 6.85 -16.41
C VAL A 26 -8.80 6.63 -16.68
N LYS A 27 -8.32 7.28 -17.74
CA LYS A 27 -6.90 7.42 -18.05
C LYS A 27 -6.43 8.78 -17.55
N PHE A 28 -5.34 8.79 -16.81
CA PHE A 28 -4.64 9.98 -16.37
C PHE A 28 -3.37 10.11 -17.19
N GLN A 29 -3.15 11.27 -17.77
CA GLN A 29 -1.96 11.53 -18.59
C GLN A 29 -1.19 12.72 -18.03
N ASN A 30 0.15 12.61 -18.03
CA ASN A 30 1.01 13.76 -17.78
C ASN A 30 1.60 14.29 -19.09
N ASP A 31 2.27 15.43 -19.01
CA ASP A 31 2.88 16.08 -20.19
C ASP A 31 4.08 15.31 -20.73
N ASN A 32 4.65 14.39 -19.97
CA ASN A 32 5.77 13.53 -20.36
C ASN A 32 5.32 12.27 -21.13
N GLY A 33 4.01 12.08 -21.30
CA GLY A 33 3.43 10.93 -22.01
C GLY A 33 3.25 9.70 -21.13
N ASP A 34 3.50 9.77 -19.82
CA ASP A 34 3.14 8.68 -18.91
C ASP A 34 1.63 8.60 -18.81
N GLU A 35 1.10 7.40 -18.90
CA GLU A 35 -0.32 7.13 -18.82
C GLU A 35 -0.62 6.09 -17.75
N TYR A 36 -1.64 6.37 -16.93
CA TYR A 36 -2.13 5.49 -15.89
C TYR A 36 -3.63 5.26 -16.03
N MET A 37 -4.10 4.06 -15.74
CA MET A 37 -5.49 3.67 -15.85
C MET A 37 -6.09 3.38 -14.47
N LEU A 38 -7.26 3.94 -14.19
CA LEU A 38 -8.14 3.53 -13.08
C LEU A 38 -9.36 2.83 -13.65
N GLU A 39 -9.53 1.56 -13.28
CA GLU A 39 -10.61 0.71 -13.76
C GLU A 39 -11.69 0.45 -12.69
N ARG A 40 -12.80 -0.14 -13.11
CA ARG A 40 -13.92 -0.58 -12.26
C ARG A 40 -14.55 0.52 -11.39
N ILE A 41 -14.54 1.74 -11.88
CA ILE A 41 -15.38 2.79 -11.33
C ILE A 41 -16.84 2.39 -11.58
N THR A 42 -17.69 2.51 -10.58
CA THR A 42 -19.12 2.22 -10.72
C THR A 42 -19.96 3.46 -10.52
N ILE A 43 -21.00 3.60 -11.34
CA ILE A 43 -22.06 4.60 -11.14
C ILE A 43 -23.21 3.87 -10.46
N ARG A 44 -23.64 4.39 -9.32
CA ARG A 44 -24.64 3.77 -8.46
C ARG A 44 -25.81 4.72 -8.20
N GLU A 45 -26.96 4.13 -7.92
CA GLU A 45 -28.17 4.86 -7.54
C GLU A 45 -28.40 4.77 -6.02
N SER A 46 -28.79 5.88 -5.44
CA SER A 46 -29.23 5.97 -4.04
C SER A 46 -30.54 6.77 -3.95
N ALA A 47 -31.09 6.87 -2.75
CA ALA A 47 -32.28 7.73 -2.51
C ALA A 47 -32.04 9.21 -2.87
N ASN A 48 -30.75 9.64 -2.84
CA ASN A 48 -30.36 11.02 -3.16
C ASN A 48 -29.92 11.20 -4.63
N GLY A 49 -30.10 10.19 -5.47
CA GLY A 49 -29.72 10.22 -6.88
C GLY A 49 -28.46 9.39 -7.21
N MET A 50 -27.94 9.64 -8.40
CA MET A 50 -26.76 8.93 -8.93
C MET A 50 -25.47 9.47 -8.35
N TYR A 51 -24.54 8.58 -8.04
CA TYR A 51 -23.21 8.93 -7.56
C TYR A 51 -22.13 8.01 -8.12
N VAL A 52 -20.89 8.50 -8.15
CA VAL A 52 -19.71 7.75 -8.56
C VAL A 52 -19.12 7.06 -7.33
N SER A 53 -18.83 5.77 -7.45
CA SER A 53 -18.11 4.98 -6.47
C SER A 53 -16.78 4.55 -7.07
N LEU A 54 -15.67 5.05 -6.54
CA LEU A 54 -14.33 4.66 -6.94
C LEU A 54 -14.02 3.23 -6.45
N PRO A 55 -13.11 2.51 -7.12
CA PRO A 55 -12.76 1.15 -6.72
C PRO A 55 -12.08 1.13 -5.35
N THR A 56 -12.44 0.15 -4.54
CA THR A 56 -11.94 -0.02 -3.18
C THR A 56 -11.29 -1.38 -2.97
N VAL A 57 -10.33 -1.44 -2.06
CA VAL A 57 -9.81 -2.69 -1.50
C VAL A 57 -10.32 -2.86 -0.07
N ALA A 58 -10.66 -4.10 0.28
CA ALA A 58 -11.09 -4.46 1.62
C ALA A 58 -9.90 -4.88 2.49
N ARG A 59 -9.80 -4.32 3.68
CA ARG A 59 -8.81 -4.71 4.70
C ARG A 59 -9.52 -5.09 5.99
N ASN A 60 -8.85 -5.84 6.85
CA ASN A 60 -9.35 -6.03 8.20
C ASN A 60 -9.16 -4.72 8.97
N ALA A 61 -10.24 -4.19 9.53
CA ALA A 61 -10.20 -3.01 10.37
C ALA A 61 -9.33 -3.27 11.60
N LYS A 62 -8.54 -2.27 12.00
CA LYS A 62 -7.68 -2.33 13.18
C LYS A 62 -7.89 -1.09 14.05
N VAL A 63 -7.86 -1.28 15.36
CA VAL A 63 -7.79 -0.19 16.33
C VAL A 63 -6.55 -0.43 17.18
N ASN A 64 -5.67 0.55 17.24
CA ASN A 64 -4.36 0.46 17.92
C ASN A 64 -3.56 -0.79 17.53
N GLY A 65 -3.58 -1.14 16.22
CA GLY A 65 -2.88 -2.30 15.67
C GLY A 65 -3.60 -3.65 15.83
N SER A 66 -4.65 -3.74 16.67
CA SER A 66 -5.41 -4.97 16.91
C SER A 66 -6.60 -5.09 15.96
N PRO A 67 -6.90 -6.30 15.41
CA PRO A 67 -8.07 -6.54 14.59
C PRO A 67 -9.38 -6.20 15.34
N VAL A 68 -10.33 -5.59 14.64
CA VAL A 68 -11.70 -5.37 15.13
C VAL A 68 -12.60 -6.47 14.57
N TYR A 69 -13.45 -7.03 15.43
CA TYR A 69 -14.41 -8.06 15.06
C TYR A 69 -15.84 -7.52 15.11
N ASP A 70 -16.71 -8.07 14.27
CA ASP A 70 -18.15 -7.80 14.31
C ASP A 70 -18.84 -8.62 15.43
N SER A 71 -20.17 -8.45 15.58
CA SER A 71 -20.96 -9.17 16.58
C SER A 71 -20.99 -10.70 16.38
N ASN A 72 -20.59 -11.19 15.20
CA ASN A 72 -20.55 -12.60 14.86
C ASN A 72 -19.14 -13.19 15.00
N GLY A 73 -18.17 -12.42 15.48
CA GLY A 73 -16.78 -12.85 15.61
C GLY A 73 -15.96 -12.83 14.30
N ASN A 74 -16.48 -12.25 13.22
CA ASN A 74 -15.75 -12.12 11.97
C ASN A 74 -14.91 -10.82 11.97
N PRO A 75 -13.72 -10.81 11.35
CA PRO A 75 -12.95 -9.58 11.20
C PRO A 75 -13.75 -8.52 10.43
N LYS A 76 -14.01 -7.39 11.09
CA LYS A 76 -14.68 -6.25 10.46
C LYS A 76 -13.85 -5.76 9.29
N LYS A 77 -14.51 -5.46 8.16
CA LYS A 77 -13.85 -4.94 6.97
C LYS A 77 -13.93 -3.43 6.92
N GLU A 78 -12.81 -2.83 6.54
CA GLU A 78 -12.68 -1.44 6.17
C GLU A 78 -12.37 -1.38 4.67
N PHE A 79 -12.99 -0.42 3.98
CA PHE A 79 -12.84 -0.24 2.53
C PHE A 79 -12.09 1.06 2.27
N THR A 80 -10.95 0.94 1.57
CA THR A 80 -10.14 2.09 1.19
C THR A 80 -10.15 2.22 -0.33
N GLU A 81 -10.41 3.42 -0.84
CA GLU A 81 -10.33 3.70 -2.28
C GLU A 81 -8.88 3.48 -2.76
N VAL A 82 -8.73 2.84 -3.92
CA VAL A 82 -7.43 2.51 -4.51
C VAL A 82 -6.68 3.77 -4.93
N LEU A 83 -7.32 4.60 -5.73
CA LEU A 83 -6.87 5.95 -6.06
C LEU A 83 -7.93 6.93 -5.57
N HIS A 84 -7.62 7.68 -4.54
CA HIS A 84 -8.59 8.60 -3.98
C HIS A 84 -8.16 10.07 -4.18
N PRO A 85 -9.14 10.94 -4.49
CA PRO A 85 -8.90 12.38 -4.49
C PRO A 85 -8.57 12.87 -3.08
N VAL A 86 -7.50 13.62 -2.91
CA VAL A 86 -7.04 14.10 -1.59
C VAL A 86 -7.76 15.38 -1.14
N ASN A 87 -8.53 16.01 -2.05
CA ASN A 87 -9.32 17.20 -1.75
C ASN A 87 -10.68 17.18 -2.47
N ASN A 88 -11.59 18.05 -2.03
CA ASN A 88 -12.96 18.11 -2.57
C ASN A 88 -13.01 18.55 -4.03
N ALA A 89 -12.11 19.43 -4.48
CA ALA A 89 -12.08 19.86 -5.88
C ALA A 89 -11.75 18.69 -6.80
N ALA A 90 -10.69 17.93 -6.48
CA ALA A 90 -10.30 16.74 -7.24
C ALA A 90 -11.43 15.71 -7.31
N ARG A 91 -12.13 15.47 -6.19
CA ARG A 91 -13.27 14.55 -6.16
C ARG A 91 -14.42 15.06 -7.03
N THR A 92 -14.77 16.31 -6.87
CA THR A 92 -15.93 16.89 -7.58
C THR A 92 -15.70 16.91 -9.08
N GLU A 93 -14.55 17.39 -9.54
CA GLU A 93 -14.26 17.51 -10.97
C GLU A 93 -14.11 16.12 -11.63
N LEU A 94 -13.43 15.17 -10.98
CA LEU A 94 -13.37 13.79 -11.46
C LEU A 94 -14.77 13.16 -11.58
N CYS A 95 -15.58 13.25 -10.53
CA CYS A 95 -16.92 12.68 -10.53
C CYS A 95 -17.82 13.35 -11.58
N ASN A 96 -17.71 14.67 -11.80
CA ASN A 96 -18.46 15.38 -12.81
C ASN A 96 -18.09 14.90 -14.22
N ALA A 97 -16.81 14.77 -14.55
CA ALA A 97 -16.36 14.24 -15.84
C ALA A 97 -16.87 12.81 -16.09
N ILE A 98 -16.83 11.94 -15.08
CA ILE A 98 -17.37 10.58 -15.17
C ILE A 98 -18.88 10.60 -15.38
N MET A 99 -19.63 11.42 -14.65
CA MET A 99 -21.09 11.53 -14.76
C MET A 99 -21.52 12.13 -16.10
N GLU A 100 -20.78 13.09 -16.62
CA GLU A 100 -21.02 13.67 -17.95
C GLU A 100 -20.87 12.59 -19.02
N ARG A 101 -19.77 11.82 -18.99
CA ARG A 101 -19.53 10.73 -19.93
C ARG A 101 -20.59 9.62 -19.82
N TRP A 102 -21.00 9.27 -18.61
CA TRP A 102 -22.05 8.28 -18.39
C TRP A 102 -23.42 8.73 -18.96
N ARG A 103 -23.76 10.02 -18.82
CA ARG A 103 -25.00 10.58 -19.41
C ARG A 103 -25.00 10.54 -20.92
N ALA A 104 -23.85 10.79 -21.54
CA ALA A 104 -23.65 10.68 -22.98
C ALA A 104 -23.86 9.24 -23.49
N ASN A 105 -23.70 8.24 -22.63
CA ASN A 105 -23.86 6.81 -22.93
C ASN A 105 -23.01 6.35 -24.12
N ASP A 106 -21.81 6.86 -24.20
CA ASP A 106 -20.86 6.54 -25.25
C ASP A 106 -19.61 5.90 -24.62
N ARG A 107 -19.22 4.73 -25.12
CA ARG A 107 -18.11 3.92 -24.59
C ARG A 107 -16.74 4.38 -25.07
N GLU A 108 -16.69 5.26 -26.06
CA GLU A 108 -15.45 5.85 -26.52
C GLU A 108 -14.86 6.75 -25.41
N TYR A 109 -13.53 6.85 -25.39
CA TYR A 109 -12.86 7.76 -24.48
C TYR A 109 -13.07 9.20 -24.92
N ALA A 110 -13.50 10.06 -24.00
CA ALA A 110 -13.57 11.51 -24.17
C ALA A 110 -12.57 12.21 -23.25
N GLU A 111 -11.94 13.24 -23.78
CA GLU A 111 -10.98 14.05 -23.06
C GLU A 111 -11.65 15.11 -22.19
N PHE A 112 -11.15 15.27 -20.96
CA PHE A 112 -11.57 16.29 -20.00
C PHE A 112 -10.32 16.95 -19.40
N ASN A 113 -10.40 18.25 -19.18
CA ASN A 113 -9.43 18.99 -18.40
C ASN A 113 -10.03 19.30 -17.02
N ILE A 114 -9.42 18.76 -15.98
CA ILE A 114 -9.81 18.97 -14.59
C ILE A 114 -8.66 19.58 -13.81
N LEU A 115 -8.96 20.29 -12.72
CA LEU A 115 -7.95 20.84 -11.79
C LEU A 115 -6.95 21.81 -12.47
N GLY A 116 -7.34 22.47 -13.54
CA GLY A 116 -6.51 23.46 -14.23
C GLY A 116 -5.15 22.87 -14.66
N ASN A 117 -4.05 23.53 -14.26
CA ASN A 117 -2.67 23.14 -14.65
C ASN A 117 -2.05 22.06 -13.77
N THR A 118 -2.78 21.40 -12.91
CA THR A 118 -2.28 20.27 -12.10
C THR A 118 -1.76 19.16 -13.02
N GLN A 119 -0.58 18.62 -12.70
CA GLN A 119 0.01 17.49 -13.43
C GLN A 119 -0.20 16.17 -12.67
N PHE A 120 -0.37 15.07 -13.40
CA PHE A 120 -0.45 13.73 -12.81
C PHE A 120 0.98 13.15 -12.68
N GLU A 121 1.78 13.81 -11.87
CA GLU A 121 3.16 13.41 -11.58
C GLU A 121 3.31 12.99 -10.12
N MET A 122 4.19 12.03 -9.87
CA MET A 122 4.48 11.57 -8.51
C MET A 122 5.14 12.68 -7.70
N SER A 123 4.43 13.20 -6.69
CA SER A 123 4.88 14.31 -5.85
C SER A 123 5.35 13.86 -4.47
N LYS A 124 4.77 12.75 -3.95
CA LYS A 124 5.13 12.21 -2.64
C LYS A 124 4.99 10.68 -2.65
N ILE A 125 6.05 10.01 -2.20
CA ILE A 125 6.08 8.56 -2.05
C ILE A 125 6.30 8.25 -0.57
N ASN A 126 5.47 7.37 -0.03
CA ASN A 126 5.60 6.91 1.33
C ASN A 126 5.51 5.39 1.35
N VAL A 127 6.62 4.73 1.70
CA VAL A 127 6.70 3.28 1.87
C VAL A 127 7.04 2.98 3.32
N ASN A 128 6.33 2.07 3.94
CA ASN A 128 6.65 1.55 5.27
C ASN A 128 7.19 0.13 5.12
N LEU A 129 8.30 -0.13 5.80
CA LEU A 129 8.85 -1.47 5.90
C LEU A 129 7.83 -2.38 6.58
N HIS A 130 7.63 -3.55 6.02
CA HIS A 130 6.72 -4.55 6.55
C HIS A 130 7.25 -5.93 6.17
N SER A 131 7.39 -6.82 7.15
CA SER A 131 7.85 -8.17 6.90
C SER A 131 6.72 -9.16 7.18
N ASP A 132 6.25 -9.82 6.11
CA ASP A 132 5.38 -11.00 6.20
C ASP A 132 5.97 -12.06 5.25
N GLN A 133 6.79 -12.93 5.80
CA GLN A 133 7.51 -13.96 5.04
C GLN A 133 6.57 -14.91 4.30
N ALA A 134 5.41 -15.24 4.88
CA ALA A 134 4.43 -16.14 4.25
C ALA A 134 3.83 -15.52 2.97
N LYS A 135 3.85 -14.20 2.85
CA LYS A 135 3.35 -13.46 1.68
C LYS A 135 4.46 -12.84 0.84
N HIS A 136 5.72 -13.08 1.19
CA HIS A 136 6.88 -12.43 0.56
C HIS A 136 6.76 -10.90 0.55
N LEU A 137 6.08 -10.32 1.55
CA LEU A 137 5.82 -8.89 1.65
C LEU A 137 6.97 -8.21 2.39
N VAL A 138 7.59 -7.21 1.76
CA VAL A 138 8.71 -6.44 2.31
C VAL A 138 8.35 -4.97 2.58
N GLY A 139 7.30 -4.47 1.96
CA GLY A 139 6.85 -3.09 2.18
C GLY A 139 5.42 -2.83 1.76
N ILE A 140 4.82 -1.80 2.35
CA ILE A 140 3.49 -1.29 1.97
C ILE A 140 3.61 0.22 1.78
N GLY A 141 3.12 0.70 0.66
CA GLY A 141 3.29 2.10 0.29
C GLY A 141 2.07 2.79 -0.29
N SER A 142 2.26 4.08 -0.50
CA SER A 142 1.34 4.95 -1.22
C SER A 142 2.12 5.99 -2.03
N VAL A 143 1.52 6.44 -3.12
CA VAL A 143 2.06 7.48 -4.00
C VAL A 143 1.01 8.56 -4.19
N THR A 144 1.41 9.83 -4.02
CA THR A 144 0.56 10.98 -4.32
C THR A 144 0.93 11.54 -5.69
N PHE A 145 -0.06 11.84 -6.50
CA PHE A 145 0.09 12.45 -7.82
C PHE A 145 -0.46 13.87 -7.80
N GLY A 146 0.41 14.84 -8.10
CA GLY A 146 0.05 16.26 -8.28
C GLY A 146 -0.74 16.86 -7.12
N ASP A 147 -0.52 16.44 -5.88
CA ASP A 147 -1.27 16.86 -4.68
C ASP A 147 -2.80 16.73 -4.78
N ALA A 148 -3.27 15.99 -5.79
CA ALA A 148 -4.69 15.84 -6.10
C ALA A 148 -5.21 14.41 -5.89
N PHE A 149 -4.38 13.41 -6.14
CA PHE A 149 -4.77 12.01 -6.05
C PHE A 149 -3.73 11.20 -5.29
N LYS A 150 -4.19 10.24 -4.50
CA LYS A 150 -3.32 9.34 -3.76
C LYS A 150 -3.66 7.89 -4.10
N LEU A 151 -2.67 7.16 -4.60
CA LEU A 151 -2.71 5.72 -4.77
C LEU A 151 -2.30 5.07 -3.45
N ASP A 152 -3.19 4.30 -2.86
CA ASP A 152 -2.93 3.54 -1.64
C ASP A 152 -2.84 2.04 -1.93
N SER A 153 -2.35 1.29 -0.94
CA SER A 153 -2.33 -0.17 -0.98
C SER A 153 -1.32 -0.79 -1.96
N ILE A 154 -0.27 -0.05 -2.31
CA ILE A 154 0.86 -0.62 -3.05
C ILE A 154 1.60 -1.57 -2.11
N MET A 155 1.79 -2.82 -2.54
CA MET A 155 2.63 -3.78 -1.82
C MET A 155 3.94 -3.98 -2.58
N VAL A 156 5.05 -4.02 -1.85
CA VAL A 156 6.33 -4.47 -2.40
C VAL A 156 6.56 -5.88 -1.94
N LYS A 157 6.75 -6.78 -2.89
CA LYS A 157 6.97 -8.20 -2.65
C LYS A 157 8.31 -8.65 -3.19
N GLU A 158 8.87 -9.66 -2.55
CA GLU A 158 10.09 -10.33 -3.01
C GLU A 158 9.73 -11.56 -3.84
N GLY A 159 10.29 -11.65 -5.05
CA GLY A 159 10.12 -12.76 -5.96
C GLY A 159 11.47 -13.40 -6.35
N SER A 160 11.43 -14.44 -7.16
CA SER A 160 12.64 -15.14 -7.62
C SER A 160 13.59 -14.27 -8.48
N LYS A 161 13.10 -13.14 -8.99
CA LYS A 161 13.87 -12.18 -9.81
C LYS A 161 14.16 -10.87 -9.08
N GLY A 162 13.88 -10.79 -7.77
CA GLY A 162 14.01 -9.59 -6.96
C GLY A 162 12.66 -9.00 -6.57
N GLU A 163 12.70 -7.79 -6.05
CA GLU A 163 11.52 -7.07 -5.58
C GLU A 163 10.66 -6.56 -6.73
N PHE A 164 9.36 -6.55 -6.52
CA PHE A 164 8.38 -6.06 -7.50
C PHE A 164 7.18 -5.43 -6.81
N LEU A 165 6.45 -4.58 -7.55
CA LEU A 165 5.19 -4.00 -7.07
C LEU A 165 4.03 -4.96 -7.33
N ASP A 166 3.22 -5.15 -6.30
CA ASP A 166 1.90 -5.76 -6.38
C ASP A 166 0.87 -4.65 -6.15
N LEU A 167 0.24 -4.23 -7.24
CA LEU A 167 -0.75 -3.16 -7.25
C LEU A 167 -2.13 -3.70 -6.83
N PRO A 168 -3.02 -2.84 -6.31
CA PRO A 168 -4.37 -3.23 -5.95
C PRO A 168 -5.12 -3.87 -7.12
N SER A 169 -5.53 -5.10 -6.96
CA SER A 169 -6.14 -5.91 -8.00
C SER A 169 -7.48 -6.52 -7.56
N TYR A 170 -8.26 -6.99 -8.51
CA TYR A 170 -9.51 -7.72 -8.28
C TYR A 170 -9.48 -9.08 -8.96
N ARG A 171 -10.22 -10.00 -8.39
CA ARG A 171 -10.42 -11.34 -8.95
C ARG A 171 -11.50 -11.32 -10.02
N THR A 172 -11.22 -11.94 -11.15
CA THR A 172 -12.19 -12.18 -12.21
C THR A 172 -12.05 -13.60 -12.73
N LYS A 173 -13.05 -14.10 -13.45
CA LYS A 173 -12.89 -15.34 -14.20
C LYS A 173 -11.94 -15.10 -15.35
N LYS A 174 -11.06 -16.06 -15.60
CA LYS A 174 -10.18 -16.03 -16.77
C LYS A 174 -10.98 -16.35 -18.03
N TYR A 175 -10.82 -15.54 -19.04
CA TYR A 175 -11.42 -15.72 -20.34
C TYR A 175 -10.34 -16.03 -21.37
N ASP A 176 -10.64 -17.01 -22.21
CA ASP A 176 -9.80 -17.30 -23.36
C ASP A 176 -9.79 -16.09 -24.32
N PRO A 177 -8.63 -15.59 -24.75
CA PRO A 177 -8.54 -14.37 -25.54
C PRO A 177 -9.15 -14.48 -26.94
N GLU A 178 -9.23 -15.69 -27.51
CA GLU A 178 -9.77 -15.94 -28.85
C GLU A 178 -11.26 -16.23 -28.81
N THR A 179 -11.66 -17.20 -28.01
CA THR A 179 -13.06 -17.67 -27.95
C THR A 179 -13.94 -16.84 -27.05
N LYS A 180 -13.37 -16.01 -26.17
CA LYS A 180 -14.06 -15.23 -25.13
C LYS A 180 -14.85 -16.09 -24.14
N GLN A 181 -14.58 -17.39 -24.09
CA GLN A 181 -15.19 -18.31 -23.14
C GLN A 181 -14.42 -18.34 -21.83
N ILE A 182 -15.12 -18.73 -20.76
CA ILE A 182 -14.47 -18.91 -19.46
C ILE A 182 -13.56 -20.13 -19.52
N VAL A 183 -12.31 -19.98 -19.12
CA VAL A 183 -11.36 -21.08 -19.00
C VAL A 183 -11.72 -21.90 -17.76
N ILE A 184 -11.92 -23.20 -17.94
CA ILE A 184 -12.20 -24.15 -16.87
C ILE A 184 -10.90 -24.88 -16.52
N GLY A 185 -10.54 -24.89 -15.25
CA GLY A 185 -9.39 -25.61 -14.74
C GLY A 185 -9.59 -27.13 -14.69
N ALA A 186 -8.54 -27.85 -14.37
CA ALA A 186 -8.56 -29.32 -14.27
C ALA A 186 -9.50 -29.84 -13.15
N ASP A 187 -9.84 -29.00 -12.19
CA ASP A 187 -10.78 -29.25 -11.10
C ASP A 187 -12.25 -29.00 -11.48
N GLY A 188 -12.52 -28.63 -12.74
CA GLY A 188 -13.85 -28.29 -13.25
C GLY A 188 -14.36 -26.91 -12.80
N GLN A 189 -13.54 -26.10 -12.14
CA GLN A 189 -13.90 -24.76 -11.72
C GLN A 189 -13.34 -23.70 -12.69
N PRO A 190 -13.99 -22.53 -12.81
CA PRO A 190 -13.42 -21.41 -13.55
C PRO A 190 -12.03 -21.02 -13.02
N GLU A 191 -11.04 -20.96 -13.90
CA GLU A 191 -9.77 -20.36 -13.55
C GLU A 191 -9.95 -18.89 -13.17
N ILE A 192 -9.15 -18.44 -12.20
CA ILE A 192 -9.18 -17.07 -11.72
C ILE A 192 -8.03 -16.29 -12.34
N ASP A 193 -8.36 -15.11 -12.82
CA ASP A 193 -7.44 -14.08 -13.26
C ASP A 193 -7.44 -12.91 -12.26
N TYR A 194 -6.33 -12.20 -12.15
CA TYR A 194 -6.20 -11.01 -11.32
C TYR A 194 -5.88 -9.83 -12.24
N ARG A 195 -6.65 -8.75 -12.10
CA ARG A 195 -6.47 -7.54 -12.88
C ARG A 195 -6.34 -6.36 -11.95
N ASP A 196 -5.37 -5.51 -12.23
CA ASP A 196 -5.12 -4.32 -11.44
C ASP A 196 -6.28 -3.33 -11.56
N LEU A 197 -6.64 -2.72 -10.44
CA LEU A 197 -7.64 -1.65 -10.38
C LEU A 197 -7.04 -0.31 -10.81
N PHE A 198 -5.74 -0.15 -10.58
CA PHE A 198 -4.93 0.97 -11.06
C PHE A 198 -3.63 0.42 -11.61
N HIS A 199 -3.28 0.82 -12.82
CA HIS A 199 -2.03 0.35 -13.45
C HIS A 199 -1.47 1.39 -14.42
N PRO A 200 -0.13 1.45 -14.56
CA PRO A 200 0.51 2.16 -15.65
C PRO A 200 0.17 1.51 -17.00
N ASN A 201 -0.10 2.31 -18.02
CA ASN A 201 -0.43 1.86 -19.38
C ASN A 201 0.78 1.85 -20.31
N THR A 202 1.87 2.53 -19.93
CA THR A 202 3.13 2.53 -20.68
C THR A 202 4.23 1.86 -19.89
N ARG A 203 5.23 1.32 -20.57
CA ARG A 203 6.39 0.71 -19.93
C ARG A 203 7.17 1.73 -19.10
N GLU A 204 7.30 2.93 -19.64
CA GLU A 204 7.98 4.06 -18.99
C GLU A 204 7.30 4.44 -17.68
N ALA A 205 5.97 4.56 -17.67
CA ALA A 205 5.19 4.85 -16.47
C ALA A 205 5.32 3.73 -15.42
N TYR A 206 5.34 2.46 -15.87
CA TYR A 206 5.55 1.31 -14.99
C TYR A 206 6.94 1.34 -14.34
N ASP A 207 7.97 1.54 -15.15
CA ASP A 207 9.36 1.56 -14.66
C ASP A 207 9.58 2.76 -13.71
N LYS A 208 9.03 3.94 -14.01
CA LYS A 208 9.08 5.11 -13.13
C LYS A 208 8.40 4.86 -11.78
N LEU A 209 7.17 4.32 -11.79
CA LEU A 209 6.44 4.00 -10.56
C LEU A 209 7.20 2.98 -9.72
N THR A 210 7.68 1.92 -10.36
CA THR A 210 8.40 0.84 -9.69
C THR A 210 9.69 1.36 -9.05
N ASN A 211 10.55 2.04 -9.83
CA ASN A 211 11.81 2.56 -9.32
C ASN A 211 11.58 3.54 -8.16
N ALA A 212 10.64 4.47 -8.30
CA ALA A 212 10.37 5.45 -7.27
C ALA A 212 9.90 4.83 -5.94
N VAL A 213 9.09 3.77 -5.99
CA VAL A 213 8.64 3.05 -4.79
C VAL A 213 9.76 2.21 -4.19
N LEU A 214 10.54 1.50 -5.01
CA LEU A 214 11.68 0.69 -4.55
C LEU A 214 12.79 1.57 -3.95
N ASP A 215 13.13 2.69 -4.58
CA ASP A 215 14.11 3.64 -4.05
C ASP A 215 13.68 4.17 -2.66
N SER A 216 12.39 4.47 -2.50
CA SER A 216 11.84 4.88 -1.20
C SER A 216 11.89 3.77 -0.15
N LEU A 217 11.68 2.51 -0.54
CA LEU A 217 11.82 1.34 0.33
C LEU A 217 13.28 1.18 0.79
N HIS A 218 14.22 1.14 -0.16
CA HIS A 218 15.64 0.94 0.10
C HIS A 218 16.23 2.06 0.97
N ALA A 219 15.84 3.31 0.73
CA ALA A 219 16.24 4.43 1.57
C ALA A 219 15.81 4.26 3.03
N LYS A 220 14.61 3.71 3.27
CA LYS A 220 14.15 3.41 4.64
C LYS A 220 14.86 2.22 5.26
N GLN A 221 15.13 1.17 4.50
CA GLN A 221 15.93 0.03 4.97
C GLN A 221 17.31 0.49 5.41
N GLN A 222 18.00 1.26 4.57
CA GLN A 222 19.32 1.81 4.89
C GLN A 222 19.31 2.72 6.13
N ALA A 223 18.28 3.55 6.28
CA ALA A 223 18.14 4.41 7.47
C ALA A 223 17.94 3.57 8.75
N GLN A 224 17.18 2.48 8.66
CA GLN A 224 16.98 1.56 9.77
C GLN A 224 18.29 0.85 10.15
N ASP A 225 19.02 0.31 9.16
CA ASP A 225 20.30 -0.38 9.38
C ASP A 225 21.34 0.55 10.01
N ASN A 226 21.44 1.80 9.53
CA ASN A 226 22.33 2.81 10.11
C ASN A 226 21.96 3.12 11.56
N SER A 227 20.66 3.17 11.88
CA SER A 227 20.17 3.39 13.26
C SER A 227 20.55 2.24 14.19
N TYR A 228 20.44 0.99 13.74
CA TYR A 228 20.87 -0.18 14.51
C TYR A 228 22.38 -0.18 14.72
N ALA A 229 23.17 0.09 13.69
CA ALA A 229 24.63 0.16 13.81
C ALA A 229 25.08 1.23 14.81
N ALA A 230 24.45 2.41 14.79
CA ALA A 230 24.72 3.49 15.75
C ALA A 230 24.37 3.07 17.19
N TYR A 231 23.24 2.39 17.38
CA TYR A 231 22.85 1.87 18.70
C TYR A 231 23.84 0.83 19.23
N GLU A 232 24.27 -0.10 18.41
CA GLU A 232 25.29 -1.11 18.79
C GLU A 232 26.62 -0.47 19.18
N GLN A 233 27.07 0.54 18.43
CA GLN A 233 28.29 1.28 18.77
C GLN A 233 28.15 1.98 20.13
N GLN A 234 26.99 2.59 20.41
CA GLN A 234 26.74 3.22 21.69
C GLN A 234 26.74 2.23 22.85
N GLN A 235 26.14 1.06 22.68
CA GLN A 235 26.15 -0.03 23.67
C GLN A 235 27.56 -0.56 23.92
N ASN A 236 28.35 -0.76 22.86
CA ASN A 236 29.74 -1.22 22.99
C ASN A 236 30.61 -0.19 23.74
N ASN A 237 30.46 1.11 23.47
CA ASN A 237 31.15 2.18 24.16
C ASN A 237 30.77 2.21 25.65
N TYR A 238 29.48 2.07 25.97
CA TYR A 238 28.99 2.01 27.35
C TYR A 238 29.57 0.81 28.11
N ASN A 239 29.59 -0.37 27.49
CA ASN A 239 30.14 -1.58 28.09
C ASN A 239 31.66 -1.45 28.32
N GLN A 240 32.42 -0.85 27.39
CA GLN A 240 33.85 -0.61 27.56
C GLN A 240 34.15 0.38 28.70
N GLN A 241 33.37 1.45 28.82
CA GLN A 241 33.50 2.43 29.91
C GLN A 241 33.13 1.80 31.26
N SER A 242 32.08 0.96 31.31
CA SER A 242 31.69 0.25 32.52
C SER A 242 32.75 -0.80 32.95
N ALA A 243 33.37 -1.48 31.99
CA ALA A 243 34.47 -2.43 32.27
C ALA A 243 35.74 -1.71 32.75
N ALA A 244 36.03 -0.51 32.21
CA ALA A 244 37.16 0.30 32.65
C ALA A 244 36.94 0.96 34.04
N ALA A 245 35.67 1.14 34.44
CA ALA A 245 35.28 1.65 35.75
C ALA A 245 35.07 0.51 36.79
N ALA A 246 35.36 -0.74 36.42
CA ALA A 246 35.34 -1.85 37.38
C ALA A 246 36.34 -1.53 38.47
N ILE A 247 35.84 -1.36 39.68
CA ILE A 247 36.61 -1.08 40.92
C ILE A 247 37.72 -2.11 41.03
N PRO A 248 39.00 -1.71 41.22
CA PRO A 248 40.05 -2.67 41.47
C PRO A 248 39.66 -3.52 42.67
N ASP A 249 39.91 -4.82 42.55
CA ASP A 249 39.60 -5.86 43.52
C ASP A 249 39.88 -5.36 44.94
N TYR A 250 38.83 -4.91 45.65
CA TYR A 250 38.91 -4.59 47.06
C TYR A 250 38.96 -5.91 47.79
N ASP A 251 40.21 -6.37 48.12
CA ASP A 251 40.40 -7.47 49.03
C ASP A 251 40.10 -6.99 50.46
N PRO A 252 38.92 -7.33 51.05
CA PRO A 252 38.56 -6.90 52.38
C PRO A 252 39.43 -7.49 53.45
N PHE A 253 40.40 -8.37 53.11
CA PHE A 253 41.29 -9.07 54.07
C PHE A 253 42.74 -8.64 54.00
N SER A 254 43.15 -7.74 53.10
CA SER A 254 44.53 -7.29 52.94
C SER A 254 45.11 -6.47 54.12
N GLY A 255 44.38 -6.34 55.25
CA GLY A 255 44.81 -5.58 56.42
C GLY A 255 44.83 -6.35 57.75
N PHE A 256 44.63 -7.67 57.72
CA PHE A 256 44.76 -8.45 58.97
C PHE A 256 46.19 -8.99 59.07
N GLU A 257 47.02 -8.28 59.83
CA GLU A 257 48.28 -8.85 60.35
C GLU A 257 47.98 -10.06 61.26
N ASP A 258 48.64 -11.19 61.01
CA ASP A 258 48.54 -12.42 61.78
C ASP A 258 48.98 -12.14 63.22
N ILE A 259 48.05 -11.90 64.15
CA ILE A 259 48.33 -11.86 65.59
C ILE A 259 48.34 -13.28 66.06
N THR A 260 49.50 -13.95 65.96
CA THR A 260 49.76 -15.23 66.61
C THR A 260 49.88 -15.02 68.15
N PRO A 261 49.02 -15.65 68.95
CA PRO A 261 49.16 -15.57 70.42
C PRO A 261 50.44 -16.34 70.87
N GLN A 262 51.39 -15.62 71.47
CA GLN A 262 52.51 -16.26 72.18
C GLN A 262 52.01 -16.87 73.51
N TYR A 263 51.74 -18.14 73.52
CA TYR A 263 51.58 -18.89 74.79
C TYR A 263 52.90 -19.00 75.52
N GLY A 264 53.12 -18.11 76.52
CA GLY A 264 54.20 -18.27 77.48
C GLY A 264 54.03 -19.51 78.36
N ARG A 265 54.94 -20.43 78.35
CA ARG A 265 55.06 -21.48 79.34
C ARG A 265 55.57 -20.83 80.66
N GLY A 266 54.74 -20.77 81.67
CA GLY A 266 55.10 -20.50 83.02
C GLY A 266 54.98 -21.77 83.90
N ARG A 267 55.99 -22.04 84.66
CA ARG A 267 56.16 -23.16 85.59
C ARG A 267 55.02 -23.42 86.55
#